data_c54290f12f629e68ff33de4f99e58188
#
_entry.id   c54290f12f629e68ff33de4f99e58188
#
_cell.length_a   1.000
_cell.length_b   1.000
_cell.length_c   1.000
_cell.angle_alpha   90.00
_cell.angle_beta   90.00
_cell.angle_gamma   90.00
#
_symmetry.space_group_name_H-M   'P 1'
#
loop_
_entity.id
_entity.type
_entity.pdbx_description
1 polymer ?
#
loop_
_entity_poly.entity_id
_entity_poly.type
_entity_poly.pdbx_seq_one_letter_code
_entity_poly.pdbx_strand_id
1 'polypeptide(L)'
;MKLDRFYPIFDDSSWLERLLPLGVKLVQIRVKDKSINDVREQLIHARELCETYNSTLIINDYWELAIELGCDWVHLGQEDLDEADIGALKKHGVKLGLSTHDQDELDRALTFEPDYIALGPVYPTILKKMKWHEQGLPRVTEWKKYIGDIPLVAIGGMTVERTEGVFEAGADIISVVTDITLNKSPEKRVKNWIDATR
;
A
#
# COMPACT_ATOMS: atom_id res chain seq x y z
N MET A 1 -3.79 -15.82 2.23
CA MET A 1 -2.43 -15.54 1.69
C MET A 1 -1.85 -14.38 2.51
N LYS A 2 -0.66 -14.51 3.09
CA LYS A 2 -0.03 -13.45 3.87
C LYS A 2 0.68 -12.48 2.91
N LEU A 3 0.45 -11.17 3.04
CA LEU A 3 1.14 -10.15 2.26
C LEU A 3 2.63 -10.09 2.64
N ASP A 4 3.47 -9.71 1.68
CA ASP A 4 4.90 -9.47 1.91
C ASP A 4 5.10 -8.26 2.85
N ARG A 5 6.19 -8.25 3.60
CA ARG A 5 6.50 -7.16 4.55
C ARG A 5 6.98 -5.88 3.88
N PHE A 6 7.45 -5.97 2.64
CA PHE A 6 7.89 -4.87 1.80
C PHE A 6 6.83 -4.51 0.78
N TYR A 7 6.30 -3.29 0.87
CA TYR A 7 5.14 -2.82 0.11
C TYR A 7 5.42 -1.50 -0.60
N PRO A 8 6.14 -1.50 -1.74
CA PRO A 8 6.36 -0.29 -2.53
C PRO A 8 5.10 0.14 -3.29
N ILE A 9 4.97 1.46 -3.48
CA ILE A 9 3.89 2.10 -4.25
C ILE A 9 4.52 2.88 -5.39
N PHE A 10 3.98 2.70 -6.59
CA PHE A 10 4.42 3.38 -7.80
C PHE A 10 3.26 4.05 -8.53
N ASP A 11 3.57 5.12 -9.24
CA ASP A 11 2.61 5.93 -10.02
C ASP A 11 2.49 5.49 -11.49
N ASP A 12 3.34 4.56 -11.92
CA ASP A 12 3.38 4.07 -13.29
C ASP A 12 3.83 2.60 -13.35
N SER A 13 3.22 1.81 -14.22
CA SER A 13 3.52 0.38 -14.36
C SER A 13 4.92 0.09 -14.94
N SER A 14 5.56 1.05 -15.59
CA SER A 14 6.94 0.90 -16.10
C SER A 14 7.97 0.67 -14.99
N TRP A 15 7.70 1.12 -13.75
CA TRP A 15 8.51 0.77 -12.59
C TRP A 15 8.58 -0.73 -12.37
N LEU A 16 7.49 -1.45 -12.64
CA LEU A 16 7.40 -2.88 -12.38
C LEU A 16 8.29 -3.70 -13.30
N GLU A 17 8.47 -3.28 -14.56
CA GLU A 17 9.40 -3.93 -15.50
C GLU A 17 10.83 -4.02 -14.95
N ARG A 18 11.25 -2.98 -14.22
CA ARG A 18 12.59 -2.86 -13.64
C ARG A 18 12.73 -3.52 -12.28
N LEU A 19 11.67 -3.49 -11.47
CA LEU A 19 11.77 -3.79 -10.04
C LEU A 19 11.23 -5.16 -9.66
N LEU A 20 10.21 -5.70 -10.35
CA LEU A 20 9.70 -7.04 -10.08
C LEU A 20 10.76 -8.15 -10.31
N PRO A 21 11.61 -8.08 -11.34
CA PRO A 21 12.70 -9.06 -11.53
C PRO A 21 13.67 -9.14 -10.35
N LEU A 22 13.74 -8.11 -9.50
CA LEU A 22 14.58 -8.08 -8.31
C LEU A 22 14.02 -8.88 -7.13
N GLY A 23 12.78 -9.36 -7.25
CA GLY A 23 12.12 -10.17 -6.23
C GLY A 23 11.10 -9.44 -5.36
N VAL A 24 10.57 -8.29 -5.80
CA VAL A 24 9.43 -7.63 -5.16
C VAL A 24 8.20 -8.55 -5.23
N LYS A 25 7.52 -8.77 -4.10
CA LYS A 25 6.39 -9.71 -3.97
C LYS A 25 5.05 -9.06 -3.68
N LEU A 26 5.03 -7.78 -3.38
CA LEU A 26 3.85 -6.98 -3.13
C LEU A 26 4.08 -5.60 -3.71
N VAL A 27 3.12 -5.03 -4.42
CA VAL A 27 3.22 -3.70 -5.01
C VAL A 27 1.85 -3.05 -5.13
N GLN A 28 1.80 -1.73 -4.99
CA GLN A 28 0.62 -0.93 -5.33
C GLN A 28 0.89 -0.07 -6.55
N ILE A 29 -0.09 -0.01 -7.45
CA ILE A 29 -0.14 0.97 -8.54
C ILE A 29 -1.14 2.06 -8.19
N ARG A 30 -0.63 3.29 -8.09
CA ARG A 30 -1.38 4.49 -7.71
C ARG A 30 -1.26 5.55 -8.82
N VAL A 31 -2.03 5.37 -9.87
CA VAL A 31 -2.10 6.31 -11.01
C VAL A 31 -3.02 7.47 -10.63
N LYS A 32 -2.56 8.70 -10.85
CA LYS A 32 -3.34 9.93 -10.65
C LYS A 32 -3.25 10.78 -11.91
N ASP A 33 -4.25 11.66 -12.09
CA ASP A 33 -4.29 12.68 -13.16
C ASP A 33 -4.16 12.11 -14.59
N LYS A 34 -4.74 10.91 -14.80
CA LYS A 34 -4.81 10.22 -16.10
C LYS A 34 -6.27 9.98 -16.50
N SER A 35 -6.52 9.78 -17.79
CA SER A 35 -7.82 9.32 -18.26
C SER A 35 -8.11 7.90 -17.75
N ILE A 36 -9.39 7.54 -17.65
CA ILE A 36 -9.78 6.19 -17.21
C ILE A 36 -9.25 5.10 -18.15
N ASN A 37 -9.10 5.39 -19.42
CA ASN A 37 -8.52 4.46 -20.39
C ASN A 37 -7.01 4.27 -20.14
N ASP A 38 -6.27 5.36 -19.90
CA ASP A 38 -4.84 5.27 -19.55
C ASP A 38 -4.63 4.49 -18.24
N VAL A 39 -5.48 4.75 -17.24
CA VAL A 39 -5.45 3.99 -15.97
C VAL A 39 -5.67 2.51 -16.24
N ARG A 40 -6.68 2.16 -17.03
CA ARG A 40 -6.99 0.77 -17.40
C ARG A 40 -5.79 0.07 -18.06
N GLU A 41 -5.15 0.71 -19.02
CA GLU A 41 -3.96 0.18 -19.69
C GLU A 41 -2.81 -0.04 -18.70
N GLN A 42 -2.56 0.91 -17.80
CA GLN A 42 -1.57 0.79 -16.74
C GLN A 42 -1.86 -0.41 -15.80
N LEU A 43 -3.12 -0.60 -15.42
CA LEU A 43 -3.53 -1.69 -14.53
C LEU A 43 -3.45 -3.05 -15.21
N ILE A 44 -3.81 -3.15 -16.49
CA ILE A 44 -3.65 -4.38 -17.28
C ILE A 44 -2.17 -4.76 -17.35
N HIS A 45 -1.31 -3.81 -17.73
CA HIS A 45 0.13 -4.03 -17.81
C HIS A 45 0.74 -4.42 -16.46
N ALA A 46 0.34 -3.73 -15.38
CA ALA A 46 0.80 -4.06 -14.03
C ALA A 46 0.37 -5.48 -13.60
N ARG A 47 -0.86 -5.88 -13.91
CA ARG A 47 -1.37 -7.22 -13.61
C ARG A 47 -0.56 -8.31 -14.32
N GLU A 48 -0.34 -8.17 -15.63
CA GLU A 48 0.44 -9.13 -16.43
C GLU A 48 1.87 -9.30 -15.90
N LEU A 49 2.51 -8.19 -15.53
CA LEU A 49 3.84 -8.21 -14.91
C LEU A 49 3.81 -8.90 -13.55
N CYS A 50 2.83 -8.59 -12.69
CA CYS A 50 2.71 -9.21 -11.37
C CYS A 50 2.43 -10.72 -11.47
N GLU A 51 1.61 -11.16 -12.42
CA GLU A 51 1.40 -12.59 -12.71
C GLU A 51 2.71 -13.26 -13.13
N THR A 52 3.47 -12.65 -14.05
CA THR A 52 4.75 -13.17 -14.53
C THR A 52 5.78 -13.37 -13.42
N TYR A 53 5.86 -12.43 -12.46
CA TYR A 53 6.84 -12.46 -11.37
C TYR A 53 6.29 -13.03 -10.06
N ASN A 54 5.06 -13.55 -10.07
CA ASN A 54 4.38 -14.06 -8.87
C ASN A 54 4.39 -13.04 -7.73
N SER A 55 3.93 -11.83 -8.04
CA SER A 55 3.81 -10.70 -7.14
C SER A 55 2.34 -10.35 -6.92
N THR A 56 1.99 -9.91 -5.73
CA THR A 56 0.64 -9.41 -5.42
C THR A 56 0.50 -7.97 -5.88
N LEU A 57 -0.49 -7.69 -6.73
CA LEU A 57 -0.87 -6.34 -7.15
C LEU A 57 -2.00 -5.82 -6.26
N ILE A 58 -1.84 -4.60 -5.75
CA ILE A 58 -2.90 -3.82 -5.10
C ILE A 58 -3.23 -2.61 -5.99
N ILE A 59 -4.51 -2.46 -6.34
CA ILE A 59 -4.98 -1.31 -7.11
C ILE A 59 -5.40 -0.20 -6.15
N ASN A 60 -4.90 1.01 -6.36
CA ASN A 60 -5.29 2.17 -5.56
C ASN A 60 -6.53 2.85 -6.16
N ASP A 61 -7.56 3.12 -5.36
CA ASP A 61 -8.81 3.84 -5.64
C ASP A 61 -9.78 3.18 -6.65
N TYR A 62 -9.30 2.69 -7.77
CA TYR A 62 -10.13 2.22 -8.90
C TYR A 62 -10.75 0.84 -8.62
N TRP A 63 -11.65 0.77 -7.64
CA TRP A 63 -12.27 -0.48 -7.19
C TRP A 63 -13.13 -1.15 -8.27
N GLU A 64 -13.81 -0.38 -9.14
CA GLU A 64 -14.58 -0.91 -10.26
C GLU A 64 -13.67 -1.61 -11.27
N LEU A 65 -12.51 -1.01 -11.59
CA LEU A 65 -11.50 -1.64 -12.44
C LEU A 65 -10.87 -2.87 -11.79
N ALA A 66 -10.70 -2.88 -10.47
CA ALA A 66 -10.22 -4.06 -9.76
C ALA A 66 -11.17 -5.26 -9.97
N ILE A 67 -12.47 -5.04 -9.87
CA ILE A 67 -13.49 -6.07 -10.16
C ILE A 67 -13.46 -6.46 -11.63
N GLU A 68 -13.52 -5.49 -12.53
CA GLU A 68 -13.56 -5.71 -13.98
C GLU A 68 -12.35 -6.51 -14.49
N LEU A 69 -11.16 -6.18 -13.99
CA LEU A 69 -9.92 -6.83 -14.39
C LEU A 69 -9.63 -8.12 -13.60
N GLY A 70 -10.48 -8.51 -12.65
CA GLY A 70 -10.29 -9.70 -11.83
C GLY A 70 -9.06 -9.61 -10.91
N CYS A 71 -8.76 -8.42 -10.38
CA CYS A 71 -7.68 -8.22 -9.43
C CYS A 71 -8.12 -8.57 -8.01
N ASP A 72 -7.20 -9.13 -7.22
CA ASP A 72 -7.50 -9.66 -5.89
C ASP A 72 -7.56 -8.59 -4.79
N TRP A 73 -6.98 -7.40 -5.01
CA TRP A 73 -6.78 -6.40 -3.97
C TRP A 73 -7.06 -4.98 -4.44
N VAL A 74 -7.70 -4.20 -3.56
CA VAL A 74 -7.86 -2.76 -3.71
C VAL A 74 -7.45 -2.06 -2.41
N HIS A 75 -6.88 -0.85 -2.55
CA HIS A 75 -6.60 0.05 -1.45
C HIS A 75 -7.41 1.34 -1.62
N LEU A 76 -8.16 1.73 -0.60
CA LEU A 76 -9.00 2.92 -0.62
C LEU A 76 -8.62 3.91 0.49
N GLY A 77 -8.75 5.19 0.19
CA GLY A 77 -8.75 6.26 1.18
C GLY A 77 -10.14 6.46 1.81
N GLN A 78 -10.23 7.37 2.78
CA GLN A 78 -11.48 7.66 3.48
C GLN A 78 -12.54 8.28 2.58
N GLU A 79 -12.12 9.11 1.61
CA GLU A 79 -13.01 9.75 0.64
C GLU A 79 -13.58 8.71 -0.34
N ASP A 80 -12.76 7.75 -0.76
CA ASP A 80 -13.16 6.69 -1.70
C ASP A 80 -14.18 5.73 -1.08
N LEU A 81 -14.19 5.57 0.24
CA LEU A 81 -15.17 4.74 0.97
C LEU A 81 -16.60 5.23 0.86
N ASP A 82 -16.82 6.51 0.60
CA ASP A 82 -18.17 7.08 0.45
C ASP A 82 -18.80 6.68 -0.89
N GLU A 83 -17.98 6.39 -1.89
CA GLU A 83 -18.41 6.07 -3.26
C GLU A 83 -18.30 4.57 -3.57
N ALA A 84 -17.43 3.83 -2.87
CA ALA A 84 -17.16 2.43 -3.17
C ALA A 84 -18.27 1.48 -2.71
N ASP A 85 -18.67 0.57 -3.60
CA ASP A 85 -19.54 -0.55 -3.24
C ASP A 85 -18.72 -1.69 -2.61
N ILE A 86 -18.58 -1.64 -1.28
CA ILE A 86 -17.85 -2.65 -0.50
C ILE A 86 -18.54 -4.02 -0.59
N GLY A 87 -19.87 -4.04 -0.75
CA GLY A 87 -20.62 -5.29 -0.97
C GLY A 87 -20.24 -5.95 -2.30
N ALA A 88 -20.07 -5.16 -3.36
CA ALA A 88 -19.61 -5.66 -4.65
C ALA A 88 -18.17 -6.20 -4.57
N LEU A 89 -17.26 -5.49 -3.88
CA LEU A 89 -15.89 -5.98 -3.65
C LEU A 89 -15.89 -7.35 -2.96
N LYS A 90 -16.59 -7.47 -1.84
CA LYS A 90 -16.72 -8.73 -1.09
C LYS A 90 -17.33 -9.87 -1.95
N LYS A 91 -18.38 -9.55 -2.72
CA LYS A 91 -19.03 -10.53 -3.62
C LYS A 91 -18.07 -11.07 -4.69
N HIS A 92 -17.16 -10.26 -5.19
CA HIS A 92 -16.16 -10.66 -6.18
C HIS A 92 -14.86 -11.19 -5.55
N GLY A 93 -14.79 -11.31 -4.22
CA GLY A 93 -13.63 -11.81 -3.50
C GLY A 93 -12.43 -10.84 -3.48
N VAL A 94 -12.66 -9.56 -3.81
CA VAL A 94 -11.62 -8.54 -3.77
C VAL A 94 -11.37 -8.12 -2.33
N LYS A 95 -10.13 -8.20 -1.90
CA LYS A 95 -9.65 -7.84 -0.57
C LYS A 95 -9.42 -6.34 -0.46
N LEU A 96 -9.65 -5.82 0.74
CA LEU A 96 -9.71 -4.38 1.02
C LEU A 96 -8.62 -3.94 1.98
N GLY A 97 -7.76 -3.01 1.55
CA GLY A 97 -6.89 -2.24 2.42
C GLY A 97 -7.38 -0.81 2.59
N LEU A 98 -7.28 -0.24 3.79
CA LEU A 98 -7.77 1.11 4.08
C LEU A 98 -6.71 2.00 4.69
N SER A 99 -6.61 3.23 4.17
CA SER A 99 -5.81 4.31 4.75
C SER A 99 -6.51 4.94 5.94
N THR A 100 -5.74 5.24 6.98
CA THR A 100 -6.22 5.91 8.19
C THR A 100 -5.14 6.85 8.76
N HIS A 101 -5.57 7.94 9.43
CA HIS A 101 -4.69 8.98 9.92
C HIS A 101 -4.99 9.40 11.37
N ASP A 102 -6.20 9.14 11.85
CA ASP A 102 -6.65 9.42 13.21
C ASP A 102 -7.60 8.34 13.73
N GLN A 103 -8.03 8.45 15.00
CA GLN A 103 -8.85 7.42 15.64
C GLN A 103 -10.23 7.30 15.01
N ASP A 104 -10.85 8.41 14.61
CA ASP A 104 -12.18 8.41 14.01
C ASP A 104 -12.17 7.69 12.66
N GLU A 105 -11.13 7.92 11.86
CA GLU A 105 -10.90 7.20 10.60
C GLU A 105 -10.63 5.71 10.81
N LEU A 106 -9.88 5.36 11.87
CA LEU A 106 -9.62 3.97 12.22
C LEU A 106 -10.90 3.24 12.62
N ASP A 107 -11.69 3.84 13.53
CA ASP A 107 -12.95 3.26 13.99
C ASP A 107 -13.94 3.08 12.83
N ARG A 108 -14.02 4.07 11.95
CA ARG A 108 -14.79 3.97 10.71
C ARG A 108 -14.29 2.84 9.82
N ALA A 109 -12.99 2.79 9.55
CA ALA A 109 -12.39 1.78 8.68
C ALA A 109 -12.68 0.36 9.17
N LEU A 110 -12.62 0.12 10.48
CA LEU A 110 -12.89 -1.19 11.08
C LEU A 110 -14.33 -1.67 10.86
N THR A 111 -15.30 -0.76 10.66
CA THR A 111 -16.69 -1.15 10.35
C THR A 111 -16.83 -1.82 8.97
N PHE A 112 -15.87 -1.65 8.08
CA PHE A 112 -15.85 -2.28 6.75
C PHE A 112 -15.15 -3.64 6.73
N GLU A 113 -14.60 -4.10 7.87
CA GLU A 113 -13.86 -5.37 8.02
C GLU A 113 -12.71 -5.50 6.99
N PRO A 114 -11.74 -4.56 6.99
CA PRO A 114 -10.65 -4.56 6.02
C PRO A 114 -9.67 -5.73 6.23
N ASP A 115 -9.00 -6.12 5.16
CA ASP A 115 -7.96 -7.14 5.18
C ASP A 115 -6.60 -6.59 5.66
N TYR A 116 -6.41 -5.28 5.65
CA TYR A 116 -5.34 -4.56 6.35
C TYR A 116 -5.70 -3.09 6.59
N ILE A 117 -5.07 -2.49 7.60
CA ILE A 117 -5.12 -1.06 7.91
C ILE A 117 -3.76 -0.43 7.61
N ALA A 118 -3.75 0.74 6.97
CA ALA A 118 -2.54 1.55 6.79
C ALA A 118 -2.59 2.80 7.66
N LEU A 119 -1.55 2.98 8.46
CA LEU A 119 -1.32 4.15 9.31
C LEU A 119 -0.26 5.05 8.69
N GLY A 120 -0.58 6.33 8.49
CA GLY A 120 0.38 7.31 8.02
C GLY A 120 -0.02 8.77 8.29
N PRO A 121 0.94 9.68 8.17
CA PRO A 121 2.38 9.42 8.00
C PRO A 121 3.05 9.09 9.33
N VAL A 122 3.88 8.05 9.38
CA VAL A 122 4.61 7.70 10.62
C VAL A 122 5.77 8.66 10.87
N TYR A 123 6.50 9.03 9.82
CA TYR A 123 7.56 10.03 9.84
C TYR A 123 7.22 11.21 8.91
N PRO A 124 7.90 12.36 9.03
CA PRO A 124 7.72 13.46 8.11
C PRO A 124 7.85 13.03 6.66
N THR A 125 6.92 13.47 5.80
CA THR A 125 6.85 13.11 4.38
C THR A 125 6.74 14.35 3.50
N ILE A 126 7.30 14.26 2.29
CA ILE A 126 7.27 15.32 1.27
C ILE A 126 6.24 15.07 0.16
N LEU A 127 5.67 13.85 0.10
CA LEU A 127 4.82 13.41 -1.00
C LEU A 127 3.45 14.08 -1.05
N LYS A 128 2.90 14.41 0.10
CA LYS A 128 1.56 15.00 0.21
C LYS A 128 1.61 16.05 1.32
N LYS A 129 1.12 17.26 1.04
CA LYS A 129 0.77 18.19 2.12
C LYS A 129 -0.40 17.56 2.87
N MET A 130 -0.10 16.96 4.02
CA MET A 130 -1.11 16.30 4.84
C MET A 130 -1.62 17.24 5.91
N LYS A 131 -2.89 17.11 6.24
CA LYS A 131 -3.53 17.78 7.37
C LYS A 131 -2.95 17.29 8.71
N TRP A 132 -2.47 16.04 8.72
CA TRP A 132 -1.97 15.36 9.93
C TRP A 132 -0.46 15.51 10.03
N HIS A 133 0.02 15.73 11.26
CA HIS A 133 1.42 15.63 11.60
C HIS A 133 1.89 14.17 11.59
N GLU A 134 3.21 13.95 11.67
CA GLU A 134 3.76 12.63 11.83
C GLU A 134 3.24 11.93 13.08
N GLN A 135 2.84 10.68 12.94
CA GLN A 135 2.22 9.88 13.99
C GLN A 135 3.24 9.29 14.98
N GLY A 136 4.45 9.00 14.52
CA GLY A 136 5.51 8.40 15.30
C GLY A 136 5.31 6.91 15.62
N LEU A 137 6.37 6.29 16.14
CA LEU A 137 6.36 4.86 16.51
C LEU A 137 5.39 4.52 17.66
N PRO A 138 5.19 5.38 18.68
CA PRO A 138 4.20 5.10 19.73
C PRO A 138 2.78 4.87 19.18
N ARG A 139 2.39 5.60 18.15
CA ARG A 139 1.08 5.44 17.51
C ARG A 139 0.99 4.10 16.75
N VAL A 140 2.06 3.64 16.13
CA VAL A 140 2.14 2.32 15.50
C VAL A 140 1.85 1.23 16.55
N THR A 141 2.48 1.31 17.72
CA THR A 141 2.28 0.36 18.82
C THR A 141 0.85 0.40 19.37
N GLU A 142 0.30 1.60 19.57
CA GLU A 142 -1.07 1.79 20.05
C GLU A 142 -2.08 1.18 19.08
N TRP A 143 -1.94 1.46 17.79
CA TRP A 143 -2.85 0.97 16.76
C TRP A 143 -2.77 -0.53 16.61
N LYS A 144 -1.56 -1.10 16.59
CA LYS A 144 -1.41 -2.57 16.51
C LYS A 144 -2.09 -3.28 17.67
N LYS A 145 -2.02 -2.73 18.88
CA LYS A 145 -2.76 -3.26 20.03
C LYS A 145 -4.28 -3.15 19.84
N TYR A 146 -4.74 -2.04 19.25
CA TYR A 146 -6.16 -1.79 19.06
C TYR A 146 -6.79 -2.68 17.99
N ILE A 147 -6.12 -2.87 16.85
CA ILE A 147 -6.63 -3.65 15.71
C ILE A 147 -6.37 -5.16 15.83
N GLY A 148 -5.53 -5.59 16.77
CA GLY A 148 -5.26 -7.00 17.03
C GLY A 148 -4.59 -7.73 15.85
N ASP A 149 -5.27 -8.76 15.35
CA ASP A 149 -4.72 -9.64 14.29
C ASP A 149 -4.76 -9.03 12.88
N ILE A 150 -5.48 -7.94 12.68
CA ILE A 150 -5.51 -7.24 11.39
C ILE A 150 -4.09 -6.75 11.07
N PRO A 151 -3.55 -7.02 9.86
CA PRO A 151 -2.24 -6.52 9.46
C PRO A 151 -2.17 -4.99 9.48
N LEU A 152 -1.13 -4.44 10.12
CA LEU A 152 -0.84 -3.01 10.16
C LEU A 152 0.24 -2.66 9.15
N VAL A 153 -0.10 -1.82 8.19
CA VAL A 153 0.84 -1.22 7.25
C VAL A 153 1.27 0.15 7.77
N ALA A 154 2.56 0.35 7.99
CA ALA A 154 3.12 1.64 8.33
C ALA A 154 3.63 2.35 7.06
N ILE A 155 3.22 3.61 6.85
CA ILE A 155 3.59 4.41 5.67
C ILE A 155 3.95 5.84 6.07
N GLY A 156 4.70 6.52 5.21
CA GLY A 156 5.09 7.92 5.34
C GLY A 156 6.49 8.11 5.93
N GLY A 157 7.37 8.68 5.11
CA GLY A 157 8.76 8.96 5.47
C GLY A 157 9.60 7.72 5.76
N MET A 158 9.22 6.56 5.22
CA MET A 158 9.92 5.30 5.42
C MET A 158 11.25 5.26 4.67
N THR A 159 12.29 4.76 5.34
CA THR A 159 13.61 4.46 4.77
C THR A 159 14.07 3.10 5.27
N VAL A 160 15.04 2.50 4.57
CA VAL A 160 15.63 1.20 4.99
C VAL A 160 16.13 1.26 6.43
N GLU A 161 16.75 2.36 6.83
CA GLU A 161 17.35 2.55 8.15
C GLU A 161 16.31 2.64 9.30
N ARG A 162 15.03 2.87 8.97
CA ARG A 162 13.91 2.94 9.92
C ARG A 162 13.18 1.62 10.09
N THR A 163 13.48 0.63 9.24
CA THR A 163 12.75 -0.64 9.14
C THR A 163 12.65 -1.38 10.46
N GLU A 164 13.78 -1.56 11.15
CA GLU A 164 13.86 -2.28 12.42
C GLU A 164 12.94 -1.67 13.49
N GLY A 165 13.07 -0.36 13.74
CA GLY A 165 12.23 0.32 14.74
C GLY A 165 10.74 0.32 14.42
N VAL A 166 10.37 0.35 13.13
CA VAL A 166 8.96 0.29 12.70
C VAL A 166 8.38 -1.10 12.97
N PHE A 167 9.13 -2.17 12.70
CA PHE A 167 8.69 -3.54 13.02
C PHE A 167 8.67 -3.80 14.52
N GLU A 168 9.64 -3.31 15.28
CA GLU A 168 9.65 -3.40 16.74
C GLU A 168 8.45 -2.67 17.37
N ALA A 169 8.01 -1.57 16.75
CA ALA A 169 6.80 -0.87 17.17
C ALA A 169 5.50 -1.65 16.88
N GLY A 170 5.56 -2.72 16.09
CA GLY A 170 4.45 -3.64 15.85
C GLY A 170 3.83 -3.58 14.45
N ALA A 171 4.38 -2.81 13.51
CA ALA A 171 3.93 -2.88 12.12
C ALA A 171 4.20 -4.27 11.53
N ASP A 172 3.27 -4.77 10.74
CA ASP A 172 3.44 -6.05 10.01
C ASP A 172 4.09 -5.85 8.65
N ILE A 173 3.82 -4.69 8.03
CA ILE A 173 4.20 -4.35 6.67
C ILE A 173 4.66 -2.89 6.64
N ILE A 174 5.69 -2.59 5.84
CA ILE A 174 6.15 -1.23 5.60
C ILE A 174 5.89 -0.85 4.14
N SER A 175 5.15 0.25 3.94
CA SER A 175 4.91 0.81 2.62
C SER A 175 5.85 1.99 2.36
N VAL A 176 6.40 2.04 1.15
CA VAL A 176 7.43 3.01 0.75
C VAL A 176 7.18 3.57 -0.64
N VAL A 177 7.50 4.84 -0.84
CA VAL A 177 7.42 5.53 -2.13
C VAL A 177 8.75 6.26 -2.42
N THR A 178 8.96 7.41 -1.82
CA THR A 178 10.03 8.36 -2.18
C THR A 178 11.45 7.85 -1.94
N ASP A 179 11.65 6.99 -0.96
CA ASP A 179 12.95 6.38 -0.70
C ASP A 179 13.45 5.50 -1.87
N ILE A 180 12.52 5.08 -2.72
CA ILE A 180 12.81 4.35 -3.97
C ILE A 180 12.74 5.29 -5.16
N THR A 181 11.60 5.96 -5.36
CA THR A 181 11.33 6.71 -6.60
C THR A 181 12.22 7.95 -6.77
N LEU A 182 12.70 8.53 -5.70
CA LEU A 182 13.64 9.65 -5.70
C LEU A 182 15.11 9.22 -5.49
N ASN A 183 15.38 7.94 -5.36
CA ASN A 183 16.73 7.44 -5.17
C ASN A 183 17.52 7.49 -6.48
N LYS A 184 18.80 7.83 -6.39
CA LYS A 184 19.70 7.83 -7.57
C LYS A 184 19.92 6.44 -8.16
N SER A 185 19.68 5.38 -7.37
CA SER A 185 19.82 3.98 -7.76
C SER A 185 18.65 3.16 -7.23
N PRO A 186 17.44 3.30 -7.82
CA PRO A 186 16.22 2.68 -7.32
C PRO A 186 16.33 1.16 -7.18
N GLU A 187 16.95 0.48 -8.15
CA GLU A 187 17.12 -0.97 -8.14
C GLU A 187 17.98 -1.44 -6.97
N LYS A 188 19.06 -0.73 -6.66
CA LYS A 188 19.88 -1.02 -5.49
C LYS A 188 19.10 -0.77 -4.20
N ARG A 189 18.32 0.31 -4.15
CA ARG A 189 17.51 0.63 -2.97
C ARG A 189 16.42 -0.42 -2.73
N VAL A 190 15.78 -0.92 -3.77
CA VAL A 190 14.82 -2.03 -3.67
C VAL A 190 15.47 -3.30 -3.12
N LYS A 191 16.69 -3.65 -3.55
CA LYS A 191 17.42 -4.79 -2.97
C LYS A 191 17.67 -4.59 -1.48
N ASN A 192 18.11 -3.40 -1.08
CA ASN A 192 18.29 -3.08 0.34
C ASN A 192 16.97 -3.22 1.14
N TRP A 193 15.84 -2.81 0.57
CA TRP A 193 14.54 -2.99 1.17
C TRP A 193 14.15 -4.46 1.33
N ILE A 194 14.38 -5.26 0.30
CA ILE A 194 14.13 -6.70 0.33
C ILE A 194 14.96 -7.35 1.44
N ASP A 195 16.24 -7.01 1.54
CA ASP A 195 17.14 -7.56 2.57
C ASP A 195 16.73 -7.14 3.99
N ALA A 196 16.27 -5.89 4.17
CA ALA A 196 15.88 -5.36 5.48
C ALA A 196 14.52 -5.86 5.99
N THR A 197 13.67 -6.41 5.13
CA THR A 197 12.29 -6.82 5.49
C THR A 197 12.08 -8.33 5.56
N ARG A 198 13.06 -9.13 5.17
CA ARG A 198 12.98 -10.60 5.09
C ARG A 198 13.79 -11.34 6.14
#